data_5ce59ebe70b11ad6b49f26a74d674b84
#
_entry.id   5ce59ebe70b11ad6b49f26a74d674b84
#
_cell.length_a   1.000
_cell.length_b   1.000
_cell.length_c   1.000
_cell.angle_alpha   90.00
_cell.angle_beta   90.00
_cell.angle_gamma   90.00
#
_symmetry.space_group_name_H-M   'P 1'
#
loop_
_entity.id
_entity.type
_entity.pdbx_description
1 polymer ?
#
loop_
_entity_poly.entity_id
_entity_poly.type
_entity_poly.pdbx_seq_one_letter_code
_entity_poly.pdbx_strand_id
1 'polypeptide(L)'
;MNHVMMSVMIVALAAAAPAAAGVKVGDTAPDFTLPDTSGAEVSLSDFEGRVMVLEWLNPDCPFVQRHYKAGTMKKLASTYGDKGVVWLTINSTNYMDAAANAKFKVSNDLPYPILVDQTGDVGRLYGAVTTPHMFIIDDSGTLVYNGAIDDDPRGSKGEGSMNYVAAALDEVLAGKAVTTAETKPYGCSVKYKK
;
A
#
# COMPACT_ATOMS: atom_id res chain seq x y z
N MET A 1 9.52 68.63 1.08
CA MET A 1 10.01 67.33 1.64
C MET A 1 9.12 66.25 1.09
N ASN A 2 9.60 65.60 -0.01
CA ASN A 2 8.83 64.53 -0.74
C ASN A 2 9.26 63.17 -0.20
N HIS A 3 8.33 62.46 0.43
CA HIS A 3 8.56 61.07 0.82
C HIS A 3 8.18 60.13 -0.35
N VAL A 4 9.18 59.55 -0.97
CA VAL A 4 8.97 58.46 -1.94
C VAL A 4 8.76 57.19 -1.17
N MET A 5 7.53 56.67 -1.16
CA MET A 5 7.20 55.32 -0.66
C MET A 5 7.65 54.30 -1.71
N MET A 6 8.68 53.52 -1.39
CA MET A 6 9.16 52.41 -2.21
C MET A 6 8.38 51.16 -1.82
N SER A 7 7.40 50.80 -2.66
CA SER A 7 6.63 49.56 -2.51
C SER A 7 7.52 48.35 -2.89
N VAL A 8 7.84 47.53 -1.91
CA VAL A 8 8.53 46.25 -2.14
C VAL A 8 7.49 45.19 -2.54
N MET A 9 7.54 44.80 -3.80
CA MET A 9 6.69 43.76 -4.35
C MET A 9 7.34 42.41 -4.03
N ILE A 10 6.77 41.66 -3.06
CA ILE A 10 7.22 40.29 -2.72
C ILE A 10 6.61 39.38 -3.78
N VAL A 11 7.41 38.88 -4.69
CA VAL A 11 7.03 37.81 -5.64
C VAL A 11 7.13 36.48 -4.89
N ALA A 12 5.99 35.93 -4.52
CA ALA A 12 5.92 34.55 -3.99
C ALA A 12 6.18 33.57 -5.13
N LEU A 13 7.37 32.96 -5.12
CA LEU A 13 7.71 31.88 -6.03
C LEU A 13 6.99 30.62 -5.55
N ALA A 14 5.89 30.26 -6.21
CA ALA A 14 5.22 28.99 -6.00
C ALA A 14 6.13 27.88 -6.55
N ALA A 15 6.81 27.16 -5.68
CA ALA A 15 7.53 25.93 -6.06
C ALA A 15 6.49 24.88 -6.47
N ALA A 16 6.43 24.57 -7.77
CA ALA A 16 5.69 23.40 -8.24
C ALA A 16 6.39 22.16 -7.66
N ALA A 17 5.72 21.44 -6.78
CA ALA A 17 6.21 20.14 -6.33
C ALA A 17 6.31 19.20 -7.54
N PRO A 18 7.43 18.49 -7.73
CA PRO A 18 7.52 17.49 -8.78
C PRO A 18 6.46 16.42 -8.55
N ALA A 19 5.79 15.97 -9.63
CA ALA A 19 4.92 14.80 -9.57
C ALA A 19 5.72 13.64 -8.97
N ALA A 20 5.30 13.15 -7.81
CA ALA A 20 6.07 12.17 -7.06
C ALA A 20 6.21 10.90 -7.89
N ALA A 21 7.42 10.58 -8.31
CA ALA A 21 7.78 9.20 -8.60
C ALA A 21 7.55 8.43 -7.28
N GLY A 22 6.77 7.33 -7.30
CA GLY A 22 6.40 6.61 -6.09
C GLY A 22 7.59 6.34 -5.15
N VAL A 23 7.29 6.12 -3.88
CA VAL A 23 8.30 5.84 -2.85
C VAL A 23 9.19 4.65 -3.26
N LYS A 24 10.47 4.71 -2.95
CA LYS A 24 11.46 3.68 -3.29
C LYS A 24 11.86 2.89 -2.04
N VAL A 25 12.32 1.67 -2.25
CA VAL A 25 12.96 0.89 -1.17
C VAL A 25 14.14 1.68 -0.59
N GLY A 26 14.19 1.76 0.73
CA GLY A 26 15.15 2.56 1.48
C GLY A 26 14.68 3.97 1.85
N ASP A 27 13.62 4.47 1.24
CA ASP A 27 13.03 5.76 1.62
C ASP A 27 12.13 5.60 2.87
N THR A 28 11.95 6.68 3.62
CA THR A 28 10.88 6.75 4.62
C THR A 28 9.53 6.65 3.92
N ALA A 29 8.67 5.74 4.39
CA ALA A 29 7.33 5.58 3.87
C ALA A 29 6.52 6.86 4.12
N PRO A 30 5.91 7.46 3.08
CA PRO A 30 5.12 8.67 3.27
C PRO A 30 3.85 8.37 4.07
N ASP A 31 3.58 9.22 5.07
CA ASP A 31 2.35 9.11 5.86
C ASP A 31 1.12 9.44 5.02
N PHE A 32 -0.01 8.84 5.41
CA PHE A 32 -1.31 9.10 4.83
C PHE A 32 -2.40 8.87 5.86
N THR A 33 -3.57 9.45 5.64
CA THR A 33 -4.80 9.16 6.38
C THR A 33 -5.91 8.85 5.39
N LEU A 34 -6.56 7.69 5.55
CA LEU A 34 -7.68 7.24 4.72
C LEU A 34 -8.82 6.73 5.60
N PRO A 35 -10.08 6.93 5.18
CA PRO A 35 -11.20 6.28 5.84
C PRO A 35 -11.19 4.76 5.56
N ASP A 36 -11.53 3.98 6.56
CA ASP A 36 -11.89 2.58 6.35
C ASP A 36 -13.33 2.43 5.83
N THR A 37 -13.79 1.21 5.67
CA THR A 37 -15.16 0.91 5.19
C THR A 37 -16.27 1.33 6.15
N SER A 38 -15.97 1.66 7.39
CA SER A 38 -16.91 2.20 8.39
C SER A 38 -16.91 3.73 8.44
N GLY A 39 -15.95 4.37 7.77
CA GLY A 39 -15.70 5.80 7.80
C GLY A 39 -14.75 6.23 8.93
N ALA A 40 -14.19 5.30 9.69
CA ALA A 40 -13.15 5.62 10.66
C ALA A 40 -11.84 5.96 9.94
N GLU A 41 -11.21 7.06 10.34
CA GLU A 41 -9.90 7.45 9.80
C GLU A 41 -8.80 6.54 10.35
N VAL A 42 -7.92 6.12 9.47
CA VAL A 42 -6.75 5.30 9.76
C VAL A 42 -5.53 5.95 9.13
N SER A 43 -4.54 6.30 9.94
CA SER A 43 -3.27 6.86 9.51
C SER A 43 -2.17 5.81 9.55
N LEU A 44 -1.20 5.90 8.64
CA LEU A 44 -0.02 5.03 8.71
C LEU A 44 0.73 5.26 10.03
N SER A 45 0.82 6.51 10.47
CA SER A 45 1.45 6.92 11.74
C SER A 45 0.79 6.35 12.99
N ASP A 46 -0.46 5.84 12.94
CA ASP A 46 -1.09 5.14 14.07
C ASP A 46 -0.36 3.83 14.42
N PHE A 47 0.50 3.36 13.53
CA PHE A 47 1.23 2.09 13.66
C PHE A 47 2.74 2.27 13.73
N GLU A 48 3.23 3.47 14.06
CA GLU A 48 4.66 3.72 14.25
C GLU A 48 5.31 2.69 15.20
N GLY A 49 6.54 2.29 14.90
CA GLY A 49 7.25 1.27 15.66
C GLY A 49 6.83 -0.17 15.38
N ARG A 50 5.97 -0.40 14.38
CA ARG A 50 5.51 -1.73 13.96
C ARG A 50 5.85 -2.01 12.51
N VAL A 51 6.13 -3.27 12.20
CA VAL A 51 6.22 -3.71 10.80
C VAL A 51 4.83 -3.70 10.18
N MET A 52 4.72 -3.11 8.98
CA MET A 52 3.44 -2.94 8.27
C MET A 52 3.50 -3.53 6.87
N VAL A 53 2.41 -4.16 6.45
CA VAL A 53 2.17 -4.57 5.07
C VAL A 53 1.06 -3.71 4.50
N LEU A 54 1.33 -3.05 3.35
CA LEU A 54 0.32 -2.38 2.56
C LEU A 54 0.03 -3.25 1.33
N GLU A 55 -1.23 -3.60 1.14
CA GLU A 55 -1.73 -4.35 -0.02
C GLU A 55 -2.62 -3.47 -0.86
N TRP A 56 -2.26 -3.20 -2.12
CA TRP A 56 -3.20 -2.61 -3.07
C TRP A 56 -4.08 -3.68 -3.67
N LEU A 57 -5.40 -3.53 -3.48
CA LEU A 57 -6.39 -4.46 -4.02
C LEU A 57 -7.39 -3.78 -4.97
N ASN A 58 -7.99 -4.58 -5.82
CA ASN A 58 -9.25 -4.31 -6.50
C ASN A 58 -10.08 -5.60 -6.47
N PRO A 59 -11.26 -5.62 -5.83
CA PRO A 59 -12.16 -6.79 -5.78
C PRO A 59 -12.50 -7.40 -7.14
N ASP A 60 -12.54 -6.60 -8.21
CA ASP A 60 -12.85 -7.07 -9.56
C ASP A 60 -11.63 -7.65 -10.31
N CYS A 61 -10.44 -7.59 -9.71
CA CYS A 61 -9.23 -8.11 -10.33
C CYS A 61 -9.15 -9.64 -10.19
N PRO A 62 -9.08 -10.43 -11.29
CA PRO A 62 -8.97 -11.89 -11.22
C PRO A 62 -7.75 -12.38 -10.45
N PHE A 63 -6.64 -11.63 -10.48
CA PHE A 63 -5.44 -11.96 -9.71
C PHE A 63 -5.68 -11.80 -8.20
N VAL A 64 -6.34 -10.73 -7.78
CA VAL A 64 -6.78 -10.52 -6.39
C VAL A 64 -7.72 -11.65 -5.99
N GLN A 65 -8.80 -11.89 -6.75
CA GLN A 65 -9.77 -12.94 -6.46
C GLN A 65 -9.12 -14.32 -6.30
N ARG A 66 -8.11 -14.65 -7.11
CA ARG A 66 -7.35 -15.89 -7.01
C ARG A 66 -6.68 -16.03 -5.64
N HIS A 67 -5.96 -15.01 -5.19
CA HIS A 67 -5.26 -15.03 -3.90
C HIS A 67 -6.22 -15.07 -2.73
N TYR A 68 -7.33 -14.33 -2.81
CA TYR A 68 -8.36 -14.37 -1.76
C TYR A 68 -9.07 -15.72 -1.71
N LYS A 69 -9.41 -16.32 -2.87
CA LYS A 69 -9.98 -17.66 -2.94
C LYS A 69 -9.04 -18.74 -2.41
N ALA A 70 -7.74 -18.60 -2.65
CA ALA A 70 -6.71 -19.49 -2.11
C ALA A 70 -6.41 -19.24 -0.61
N GLY A 71 -6.97 -18.17 -0.02
CA GLY A 71 -6.72 -17.78 1.36
C GLY A 71 -5.33 -17.21 1.62
N THR A 72 -4.56 -16.88 0.57
CA THR A 72 -3.16 -16.44 0.69
C THR A 72 -3.02 -15.20 1.57
N MET A 73 -3.80 -14.13 1.29
CA MET A 73 -3.72 -12.86 2.03
C MET A 73 -4.13 -13.05 3.49
N LYS A 74 -5.24 -13.76 3.73
CA LYS A 74 -5.75 -14.03 5.06
C LYS A 74 -4.77 -14.85 5.89
N LYS A 75 -4.15 -15.88 5.28
CA LYS A 75 -3.13 -16.71 5.94
C LYS A 75 -1.90 -15.89 6.31
N LEU A 76 -1.38 -15.06 5.41
CA LEU A 76 -0.25 -14.17 5.69
C LEU A 76 -0.60 -13.20 6.82
N ALA A 77 -1.71 -12.47 6.71
CA ALA A 77 -2.13 -11.51 7.71
C ALA A 77 -2.29 -12.14 9.10
N SER A 78 -2.86 -13.35 9.19
CA SER A 78 -2.97 -14.07 10.46
C SER A 78 -1.61 -14.51 11.00
N THR A 79 -0.80 -15.20 10.16
CA THR A 79 0.51 -15.74 10.57
C THR A 79 1.46 -14.66 11.08
N TYR A 80 1.47 -13.50 10.42
CA TYR A 80 2.36 -12.40 10.78
C TYR A 80 1.70 -11.42 11.77
N GLY A 81 0.37 -11.33 11.80
CA GLY A 81 -0.37 -10.61 12.83
C GLY A 81 -0.07 -11.12 14.23
N ASP A 82 0.04 -12.44 14.41
CA ASP A 82 0.44 -13.08 15.66
C ASP A 82 1.87 -12.70 16.10
N LYS A 83 2.69 -12.22 15.14
CA LYS A 83 4.06 -11.70 15.37
C LYS A 83 4.10 -10.16 15.48
N GLY A 84 2.95 -9.49 15.53
CA GLY A 84 2.83 -8.04 15.70
C GLY A 84 2.83 -7.23 14.39
N VAL A 85 2.84 -7.87 13.22
CA VAL A 85 2.76 -7.17 11.93
C VAL A 85 1.35 -6.63 11.71
N VAL A 86 1.26 -5.39 11.22
CA VAL A 86 0.01 -4.75 10.81
C VAL A 86 -0.25 -5.02 9.33
N TRP A 87 -1.47 -5.39 8.98
CA TRP A 87 -1.89 -5.55 7.59
C TRP A 87 -2.95 -4.51 7.24
N LEU A 88 -2.64 -3.65 6.28
CA LEU A 88 -3.53 -2.61 5.76
C LEU A 88 -3.77 -2.87 4.27
N THR A 89 -5.04 -2.97 3.89
CA THR A 89 -5.40 -3.13 2.50
C THR A 89 -5.95 -1.81 1.96
N ILE A 90 -5.48 -1.36 0.79
CA ILE A 90 -5.84 -0.07 0.20
C ILE A 90 -6.50 -0.31 -1.16
N ASN A 91 -7.65 0.32 -1.38
CA ASN A 91 -8.34 0.26 -2.67
C ASN A 91 -8.41 1.66 -3.32
N SER A 92 -7.60 1.86 -4.36
CA SER A 92 -7.58 3.08 -5.17
C SER A 92 -8.42 2.96 -6.45
N THR A 93 -9.42 2.06 -6.46
CA THR A 93 -10.31 1.89 -7.61
C THR A 93 -11.38 2.98 -7.61
N ASN A 94 -11.35 3.85 -8.61
CA ASN A 94 -12.16 5.08 -8.67
C ASN A 94 -13.68 4.87 -8.66
N TYR A 95 -14.17 3.68 -9.05
CA TYR A 95 -15.59 3.33 -9.10
C TYR A 95 -16.05 2.50 -7.90
N MET A 96 -15.18 2.22 -6.93
CA MET A 96 -15.53 1.47 -5.72
C MET A 96 -15.60 2.38 -4.51
N ASP A 97 -16.76 2.46 -3.91
CA ASP A 97 -17.03 3.21 -2.69
C ASP A 97 -16.82 2.35 -1.42
N ALA A 98 -17.05 2.94 -0.26
CA ALA A 98 -16.93 2.26 1.03
C ALA A 98 -17.89 1.06 1.14
N ALA A 99 -19.10 1.15 0.57
CA ALA A 99 -20.08 0.07 0.63
C ALA A 99 -19.66 -1.15 -0.18
N ALA A 100 -19.10 -0.93 -1.39
CA ALA A 100 -18.56 -2.01 -2.23
C ALA A 100 -17.37 -2.71 -1.53
N ASN A 101 -16.48 -1.93 -0.93
CA ASN A 101 -15.34 -2.45 -0.16
C ASN A 101 -15.79 -3.20 1.11
N ALA A 102 -16.80 -2.70 1.84
CA ALA A 102 -17.38 -3.38 3.00
C ALA A 102 -17.97 -4.74 2.61
N LYS A 103 -18.70 -4.81 1.49
CA LYS A 103 -19.24 -6.07 0.97
C LYS A 103 -18.14 -7.08 0.68
N PHE A 104 -17.04 -6.66 0.05
CA PHE A 104 -15.91 -7.53 -0.25
C PHE A 104 -15.24 -8.03 1.04
N LYS A 105 -15.02 -7.13 2.03
CA LYS A 105 -14.48 -7.48 3.34
C LYS A 105 -15.29 -8.56 4.03
N VAL A 106 -16.60 -8.38 4.10
CA VAL A 106 -17.52 -9.35 4.72
C VAL A 106 -17.53 -10.67 3.95
N SER A 107 -17.62 -10.63 2.62
CA SER A 107 -17.70 -11.85 1.79
C SER A 107 -16.45 -12.72 1.85
N ASN A 108 -15.29 -12.13 2.19
CA ASN A 108 -14.02 -12.84 2.33
C ASN A 108 -13.60 -13.03 3.79
N ASP A 109 -14.44 -12.59 4.77
CA ASP A 109 -14.17 -12.69 6.21
C ASP A 109 -12.77 -12.14 6.55
N LEU A 110 -12.49 -10.87 6.15
CA LEU A 110 -11.18 -10.26 6.31
C LEU A 110 -11.01 -9.68 7.72
N PRO A 111 -9.96 -10.08 8.47
CA PRO A 111 -9.73 -9.60 9.84
C PRO A 111 -9.08 -8.21 9.90
N TYR A 112 -8.71 -7.64 8.76
CA TYR A 112 -8.02 -6.35 8.63
C TYR A 112 -8.88 -5.33 7.88
N PRO A 113 -8.58 -4.01 8.00
CA PRO A 113 -9.33 -2.97 7.32
C PRO A 113 -9.07 -2.95 5.81
N ILE A 114 -10.06 -2.47 5.05
CA ILE A 114 -9.88 -1.97 3.69
C ILE A 114 -10.02 -0.46 3.75
N LEU A 115 -8.97 0.24 3.40
CA LEU A 115 -8.88 1.70 3.35
C LEU A 115 -9.32 2.19 1.96
N VAL A 116 -10.16 3.21 1.95
CA VAL A 116 -10.83 3.69 0.74
C VAL A 116 -10.06 4.89 0.17
N ASP A 117 -9.24 4.65 -0.84
CA ASP A 117 -8.47 5.67 -1.58
C ASP A 117 -9.11 5.92 -2.97
N GLN A 118 -10.40 6.27 -3.00
CA GLN A 118 -11.15 6.42 -4.26
C GLN A 118 -10.61 7.53 -5.17
N THR A 119 -9.93 8.54 -4.62
CA THR A 119 -9.23 9.57 -5.39
C THR A 119 -7.96 9.03 -6.04
N GLY A 120 -7.35 8.02 -5.44
CA GLY A 120 -6.09 7.41 -5.87
C GLY A 120 -4.85 8.22 -5.48
N ASP A 121 -4.98 9.15 -4.54
CA ASP A 121 -3.87 10.01 -4.15
C ASP A 121 -2.78 9.22 -3.42
N VAL A 122 -3.17 8.34 -2.48
CA VAL A 122 -2.24 7.48 -1.74
C VAL A 122 -1.63 6.42 -2.68
N GLY A 123 -2.44 5.86 -3.58
CA GLY A 123 -1.92 4.93 -4.58
C GLY A 123 -0.85 5.54 -5.47
N ARG A 124 -1.03 6.80 -5.91
CA ARG A 124 -0.01 7.53 -6.69
C ARG A 124 1.20 7.89 -5.84
N LEU A 125 1.00 8.27 -4.58
CA LEU A 125 2.05 8.59 -3.64
C LEU A 125 3.02 7.41 -3.44
N TYR A 126 2.47 6.19 -3.33
CA TYR A 126 3.24 4.95 -3.21
C TYR A 126 3.72 4.40 -4.57
N GLY A 127 3.20 4.90 -5.68
CA GLY A 127 3.51 4.37 -7.02
C GLY A 127 2.89 2.99 -7.27
N ALA A 128 1.74 2.70 -6.68
CA ALA A 128 1.04 1.44 -6.90
C ALA A 128 0.56 1.34 -8.36
N VAL A 129 0.94 0.28 -9.06
CA VAL A 129 0.67 0.14 -10.51
C VAL A 129 -0.25 -1.02 -10.84
N THR A 130 -0.31 -2.05 -9.98
CA THR A 130 -1.13 -3.25 -10.18
C THR A 130 -1.96 -3.58 -8.94
N THR A 131 -2.89 -4.52 -9.10
CA THR A 131 -3.57 -5.20 -8.00
C THR A 131 -3.48 -6.72 -8.22
N PRO A 132 -2.88 -7.49 -7.27
CA PRO A 132 -2.24 -6.97 -6.05
C PRO A 132 -0.92 -6.24 -6.29
N HIS A 133 -0.53 -5.35 -5.38
CA HIS A 133 0.80 -4.74 -5.27
C HIS A 133 1.13 -4.64 -3.80
N MET A 134 2.29 -5.15 -3.39
CA MET A 134 2.65 -5.31 -1.99
C MET A 134 3.79 -4.37 -1.61
N PHE A 135 3.69 -3.77 -0.43
CA PHE A 135 4.74 -2.96 0.18
C PHE A 135 4.92 -3.40 1.62
N ILE A 136 6.17 -3.45 2.09
CA ILE A 136 6.47 -3.72 3.50
C ILE A 136 7.28 -2.55 4.05
N ILE A 137 6.84 -2.05 5.19
CA ILE A 137 7.48 -0.97 5.93
C ILE A 137 7.96 -1.58 7.25
N ASP A 138 9.22 -1.36 7.60
CA ASP A 138 9.77 -1.86 8.85
C ASP A 138 9.36 -0.99 10.06
N ASP A 139 9.79 -1.38 11.25
CA ASP A 139 9.49 -0.70 12.51
C ASP A 139 10.16 0.69 12.64
N SER A 140 11.13 0.99 11.79
CA SER A 140 11.70 2.34 11.67
C SER A 140 10.92 3.27 10.75
N GLY A 141 9.87 2.78 10.07
CA GLY A 141 9.10 3.52 9.07
C GLY A 141 9.75 3.53 7.67
N THR A 142 10.74 2.68 7.43
CA THR A 142 11.43 2.57 6.13
C THR A 142 10.73 1.56 5.24
N LEU A 143 10.52 1.89 3.95
CA LEU A 143 10.04 0.94 2.95
C LEU A 143 11.15 -0.07 2.63
N VAL A 144 10.93 -1.34 2.94
CA VAL A 144 11.93 -2.42 2.79
C VAL A 144 11.57 -3.44 1.72
N TYR A 145 10.32 -3.43 1.24
CA TYR A 145 9.87 -4.27 0.12
C TYR A 145 8.84 -3.54 -0.74
N ASN A 146 8.96 -3.70 -2.06
CA ASN A 146 8.01 -3.20 -3.05
C ASN A 146 7.89 -4.22 -4.20
N GLY A 147 6.71 -4.82 -4.41
CA GLY A 147 6.58 -5.77 -5.51
C GLY A 147 5.39 -6.71 -5.50
N ALA A 148 5.64 -7.89 -6.06
CA ALA A 148 4.68 -8.97 -6.20
C ALA A 148 4.44 -9.69 -4.86
N ILE A 149 3.31 -10.38 -4.75
CA ILE A 149 3.06 -11.26 -3.60
C ILE A 149 3.92 -12.54 -3.68
N ASP A 150 4.07 -13.10 -4.88
CA ASP A 150 4.81 -14.34 -5.13
C ASP A 150 5.42 -14.37 -6.55
N ASP A 151 6.09 -15.45 -6.88
CA ASP A 151 6.71 -15.71 -8.19
C ASP A 151 5.80 -16.51 -9.16
N ASP A 152 4.49 -16.58 -8.87
CA ASP A 152 3.52 -17.35 -9.67
C ASP A 152 2.38 -16.47 -10.27
N PRO A 153 2.70 -15.59 -11.20
CA PRO A 153 1.68 -14.72 -11.81
C PRO A 153 0.59 -15.50 -12.56
N ARG A 154 0.86 -16.77 -12.94
CA ARG A 154 -0.10 -17.61 -13.66
C ARG A 154 -0.92 -18.52 -12.75
N GLY A 155 -0.53 -18.68 -11.48
CA GLY A 155 -1.18 -19.63 -10.56
C GLY A 155 -0.91 -21.09 -10.93
N SER A 156 0.25 -21.37 -11.51
CA SER A 156 0.61 -22.70 -12.02
C SER A 156 1.59 -23.47 -11.14
N LYS A 157 2.23 -22.81 -10.18
CA LYS A 157 3.22 -23.41 -9.29
C LYS A 157 2.62 -24.01 -8.01
N GLY A 158 1.42 -23.57 -7.62
CA GLY A 158 0.75 -24.02 -6.39
C GLY A 158 1.65 -23.85 -5.16
N GLU A 159 1.78 -24.91 -4.35
CA GLU A 159 2.63 -24.89 -3.15
C GLU A 159 4.14 -24.73 -3.42
N GLY A 160 4.57 -24.89 -4.67
CA GLY A 160 5.94 -24.64 -5.09
C GLY A 160 6.26 -23.17 -5.38
N SER A 161 5.29 -22.24 -5.24
CA SER A 161 5.55 -20.83 -5.44
C SER A 161 6.30 -20.23 -4.27
N MET A 162 7.29 -19.39 -4.58
CA MET A 162 7.98 -18.58 -3.57
C MET A 162 7.13 -17.36 -3.23
N ASN A 163 6.69 -17.24 -1.99
CA ASN A 163 5.98 -16.06 -1.53
C ASN A 163 6.99 -15.00 -1.07
N TYR A 164 7.13 -13.94 -1.86
CA TYR A 164 8.08 -12.86 -1.58
C TYR A 164 7.74 -12.06 -0.32
N VAL A 165 6.44 -11.86 -0.05
CA VAL A 165 5.99 -11.13 1.15
C VAL A 165 6.35 -11.92 2.41
N ALA A 166 6.13 -13.24 2.41
CA ALA A 166 6.52 -14.09 3.53
C ALA A 166 8.04 -14.08 3.76
N ALA A 167 8.83 -14.23 2.68
CA ALA A 167 10.27 -14.21 2.78
C ALA A 167 10.79 -12.88 3.33
N ALA A 168 10.29 -11.76 2.83
CA ALA A 168 10.67 -10.42 3.29
C ALA A 168 10.27 -10.19 4.76
N LEU A 169 9.06 -10.60 5.18
CA LEU A 169 8.61 -10.48 6.57
C LEU A 169 9.46 -11.32 7.53
N ASP A 170 9.84 -12.55 7.13
CA ASP A 170 10.70 -13.40 7.95
C ASP A 170 12.09 -12.78 8.14
N GLU A 171 12.65 -12.14 7.10
CA GLU A 171 13.93 -11.44 7.18
C GLU A 171 13.83 -10.19 8.07
N VAL A 172 12.81 -9.34 7.87
CA VAL A 172 12.58 -8.12 8.66
C VAL A 172 12.40 -8.44 10.14
N LEU A 173 11.55 -9.42 10.46
CA LEU A 173 11.29 -9.82 11.85
C LEU A 173 12.52 -10.49 12.51
N ALA A 174 13.47 -10.99 11.72
CA ALA A 174 14.77 -11.49 12.20
C ALA A 174 15.83 -10.36 12.31
N GLY A 175 15.48 -9.11 12.06
CA GLY A 175 16.41 -7.98 12.05
C GLY A 175 17.41 -7.99 10.91
N LYS A 176 17.06 -8.64 9.79
CA LYS A 176 17.91 -8.77 8.59
C LYS A 176 17.42 -7.84 7.49
N ALA A 177 18.34 -7.45 6.62
CA ALA A 177 17.98 -6.79 5.37
C ALA A 177 17.20 -7.74 4.46
N VAL A 178 16.20 -7.21 3.73
CA VAL A 178 15.43 -7.99 2.77
C VAL A 178 16.29 -8.33 1.57
N THR A 179 16.50 -9.62 1.33
CA THR A 179 17.35 -10.12 0.23
C THR A 179 16.77 -9.78 -1.14
N THR A 180 15.45 -9.93 -1.31
CA THR A 180 14.74 -9.59 -2.55
C THR A 180 13.80 -8.42 -2.25
N ALA A 181 14.36 -7.22 -2.14
CA ALA A 181 13.64 -6.02 -1.71
C ALA A 181 12.68 -5.45 -2.79
N GLU A 182 12.95 -5.75 -4.07
CA GLU A 182 12.10 -5.30 -5.17
C GLU A 182 11.81 -6.45 -6.12
N THR A 183 10.54 -6.59 -6.51
CA THR A 183 10.11 -7.53 -7.55
C THR A 183 9.12 -6.84 -8.49
N LYS A 184 8.94 -7.38 -9.68
CA LYS A 184 7.94 -6.84 -10.62
C LYS A 184 6.54 -7.27 -10.18
N PRO A 185 5.67 -6.35 -9.70
CA PRO A 185 4.30 -6.69 -9.35
C PRO A 185 3.52 -7.12 -10.61
N TYR A 186 2.54 -7.97 -10.41
CA TYR A 186 1.70 -8.48 -11.48
C TYR A 186 0.22 -8.36 -11.11
N GLY A 187 -0.63 -8.23 -12.11
CA GLY A 187 -2.07 -8.13 -11.91
C GLY A 187 -2.72 -7.14 -12.86
N CYS A 188 -3.94 -6.74 -12.52
CA CYS A 188 -4.65 -5.70 -13.25
C CYS A 188 -4.03 -4.33 -12.91
N SER A 189 -4.00 -3.40 -13.86
CA SER A 189 -3.61 -2.02 -13.54
C SER A 189 -4.56 -1.41 -12.51
N VAL A 190 -4.03 -0.62 -11.57
CA VAL A 190 -4.85 0.17 -10.65
C VAL A 190 -5.79 1.08 -11.45
N LYS A 191 -7.06 1.15 -11.06
CA LYS A 191 -8.10 1.91 -11.77
C LYS A 191 -8.22 3.32 -11.19
N TYR A 192 -7.16 4.10 -11.35
CA TYR A 192 -7.15 5.50 -10.94
C TYR A 192 -8.18 6.34 -11.68
N LYS A 193 -8.68 7.39 -11.01
CA LYS A 193 -9.45 8.44 -11.67
C LYS A 193 -8.54 9.18 -12.66
N LYS A 194 -9.04 9.36 -13.89
CA LYS A 194 -8.39 10.16 -14.93
C LYS A 194 -8.49 11.64 -14.63
#